data_9188bde7b85fb9c2a10e93bb80cc1dec
#
_entry.id   9188bde7b85fb9c2a10e93bb80cc1dec
#
_cell.length_a   1.000
_cell.length_b   1.000
_cell.length_c   1.000
_cell.angle_alpha   90.00
_cell.angle_beta   90.00
_cell.angle_gamma   90.00
#
_symmetry.space_group_name_H-M   'P 1'
#
loop_
_entity.id
_entity.type
_entity.pdbx_description
1 polymer ?
#
loop_
_entity_poly.entity_id
_entity_poly.type
_entity_poly.pdbx_seq_one_letter_code
_entity_poly.pdbx_strand_id
1 'polypeptide(L)'
;MKGIDLINSDVHNRLRAKILTFELKPGTRLVEDELTAALNAGRTPVREALLRLQGEGLVSRERGWIVEATDPANFRSIFEARIAIEGYAARLAAERIDRAGLARVEKLMHEMEIERPRAEVSRINRQFHVEIVAASRNPIFIGSHERTQFQYWNLRFPVVFMKEQLAASIASRGHREGAPRPG
;
A
#
# COMPACT_ATOMS: atom_id res chain seq x y z
N MET A 1 7.87 21.79 23.01
CA MET A 1 6.72 21.23 22.24
C MET A 1 7.07 20.85 20.80
N LYS A 2 7.81 21.63 20.02
CA LYS A 2 8.13 21.28 18.60
C LYS A 2 8.88 19.96 18.38
N GLY A 3 9.71 19.50 19.31
CA GLY A 3 10.50 18.26 19.16
C GLY A 3 9.67 16.96 19.29
N ILE A 4 8.64 16.96 20.10
CA ILE A 4 7.77 15.77 20.35
C ILE A 4 6.86 15.55 19.13
N ASP A 5 6.33 16.60 18.53
CA ASP A 5 5.48 16.50 17.32
C ASP A 5 6.25 15.99 16.10
N LEU A 6 7.54 16.30 15.97
CA LEU A 6 8.40 15.79 14.91
C LEU A 6 8.67 14.28 15.05
N ILE A 7 8.94 13.81 16.28
CA ILE A 7 9.16 12.37 16.55
C ILE A 7 7.88 11.57 16.34
N ASN A 8 6.74 12.08 16.78
CA ASN A 8 5.44 11.42 16.61
C ASN A 8 5.03 11.35 15.13
N SER A 9 5.31 12.40 14.36
CA SER A 9 5.10 12.43 12.91
C SER A 9 6.02 11.43 12.19
N ASP A 10 7.26 11.26 12.63
CA ASP A 10 8.20 10.30 12.03
C ASP A 10 7.73 8.84 12.26
N VAL A 11 7.36 8.48 13.49
CA VAL A 11 6.87 7.12 13.83
C VAL A 11 5.61 6.78 13.03
N HIS A 12 4.64 7.71 12.98
CA HIS A 12 3.44 7.54 12.18
C HIS A 12 3.76 7.31 10.69
N ASN A 13 4.59 8.16 10.09
CA ASN A 13 4.95 8.08 8.67
C ASN A 13 5.69 6.77 8.35
N ARG A 14 6.58 6.32 9.23
CA ARG A 14 7.31 5.06 9.05
C ARG A 14 6.39 3.85 9.14
N LEU A 15 5.49 3.79 10.12
CA LEU A 15 4.49 2.71 10.22
C LEU A 15 3.55 2.72 9.03
N ARG A 16 3.07 3.89 8.64
CA ARG A 16 2.20 4.08 7.49
C ARG A 16 2.84 3.57 6.21
N ALA A 17 4.10 3.93 5.97
CA ALA A 17 4.85 3.44 4.81
C ALA A 17 4.95 1.91 4.80
N LYS A 18 5.29 1.27 5.95
CA LYS A 18 5.38 -0.18 6.07
C LYS A 18 4.05 -0.90 5.79
N ILE A 19 2.92 -0.30 6.17
CA ILE A 19 1.58 -0.84 5.87
C ILE A 19 1.25 -0.66 4.39
N LEU A 20 1.43 0.54 3.85
CA LEU A 20 1.10 0.84 2.45
C LEU A 20 1.99 0.10 1.43
N THR A 21 3.21 -0.28 1.82
CA THR A 21 4.11 -1.11 1.01
C THR A 21 3.93 -2.61 1.22
N PHE A 22 3.00 -3.01 2.10
CA PHE A 22 2.77 -4.40 2.50
C PHE A 22 3.97 -5.09 3.17
N GLU A 23 4.93 -4.35 3.70
CA GLU A 23 5.94 -4.88 4.61
C GLU A 23 5.25 -5.40 5.89
N LEU A 24 4.28 -4.64 6.40
CA LEU A 24 3.29 -5.10 7.39
C LEU A 24 2.02 -5.51 6.65
N LYS A 25 1.80 -6.81 6.55
CA LYS A 25 0.70 -7.40 5.75
C LYS A 25 -0.66 -7.20 6.43
N PRO A 26 -1.77 -7.17 5.66
CA PRO A 26 -3.12 -7.23 6.23
C PRO A 26 -3.27 -8.40 7.19
N GLY A 27 -3.94 -8.18 8.32
CA GLY A 27 -4.10 -9.17 9.37
C GLY A 27 -2.88 -9.33 10.29
N THR A 28 -1.76 -8.64 10.03
CA THR A 28 -0.60 -8.67 10.93
C THR A 28 -0.94 -8.02 12.27
N ARG A 29 -0.71 -8.76 13.37
CA ARG A 29 -0.82 -8.22 14.72
C ARG A 29 0.34 -7.27 15.00
N LEU A 30 0.02 -6.10 15.55
CA LEU A 30 0.99 -5.06 15.88
C LEU A 30 1.13 -5.01 17.40
N VAL A 31 2.31 -5.38 17.92
CA VAL A 31 2.61 -5.36 19.36
C VAL A 31 3.36 -4.08 19.67
N GLU A 32 2.85 -3.25 20.59
CA GLU A 32 3.43 -1.94 20.92
C GLU A 32 4.91 -2.05 21.33
N ASP A 33 5.27 -3.05 22.13
CA ASP A 33 6.66 -3.24 22.59
C ASP A 33 7.62 -3.63 21.45
N GLU A 34 7.18 -4.48 20.52
CA GLU A 34 7.96 -4.82 19.33
C GLU A 34 8.15 -3.60 18.42
N LEU A 35 7.10 -2.80 18.26
CA LEU A 35 7.16 -1.57 17.47
C LEU A 35 8.07 -0.53 18.10
N THR A 36 8.08 -0.38 19.43
CA THR A 36 9.01 0.53 20.13
C THR A 36 10.46 0.14 19.86
N ALA A 37 10.77 -1.14 19.93
CA ALA A 37 12.12 -1.66 19.65
C ALA A 37 12.49 -1.47 18.15
N ALA A 38 11.61 -1.88 17.23
CA ALA A 38 11.88 -1.83 15.79
C ALA A 38 12.00 -0.40 15.24
N LEU A 39 11.30 0.56 15.83
CA LEU A 39 11.29 1.95 15.40
C LEU A 39 12.24 2.84 16.21
N ASN A 40 12.88 2.30 17.23
CA ASN A 40 13.68 3.05 18.20
C ASN A 40 12.92 4.28 18.74
N ALA A 41 11.68 4.06 19.20
CA ALA A 41 10.77 5.11 19.65
C ALA A 41 10.16 4.76 21.00
N GLY A 42 9.67 5.75 21.75
CA GLY A 42 8.96 5.52 23.01
C GLY A 42 7.57 4.92 22.83
N ARG A 43 6.96 4.40 23.92
CA ARG A 43 5.58 3.86 23.87
C ARG A 43 4.54 4.90 23.49
N THR A 44 4.65 6.12 23.99
CA THR A 44 3.68 7.20 23.69
C THR A 44 3.63 7.54 22.18
N PRO A 45 4.75 7.85 21.49
CA PRO A 45 4.71 8.09 20.05
C PRO A 45 4.22 6.89 19.24
N VAL A 46 4.51 5.66 19.64
CA VAL A 46 3.98 4.46 18.96
C VAL A 46 2.47 4.36 19.12
N ARG A 47 1.93 4.56 20.31
CA ARG A 47 0.49 4.53 20.58
C ARG A 47 -0.26 5.64 19.83
N GLU A 48 0.27 6.86 19.81
CA GLU A 48 -0.32 7.96 19.05
C GLU A 48 -0.30 7.70 17.54
N ALA A 49 0.78 7.13 17.02
CA ALA A 49 0.87 6.71 15.63
C ALA A 49 -0.21 5.66 15.29
N LEU A 50 -0.39 4.64 16.14
CA LEU A 50 -1.42 3.61 15.94
C LEU A 50 -2.85 4.19 15.99
N LEU A 51 -3.13 5.14 16.88
CA LEU A 51 -4.42 5.84 16.94
C LEU A 51 -4.69 6.67 15.68
N ARG A 52 -3.67 7.36 15.14
CA ARG A 52 -3.79 8.08 13.87
C ARG A 52 -4.05 7.12 12.69
N LEU A 53 -3.30 6.02 12.62
CA LEU A 53 -3.48 4.99 11.60
C LEU A 53 -4.87 4.32 11.69
N GLN A 54 -5.44 4.20 12.88
CA GLN A 54 -6.82 3.75 13.07
C GLN A 54 -7.81 4.76 12.48
N GLY A 55 -7.61 6.06 12.74
CA GLY A 55 -8.41 7.12 12.11
C GLY A 55 -8.32 7.12 10.58
N GLU A 56 -7.18 6.70 10.02
CA GLU A 56 -6.97 6.53 8.59
C GLU A 56 -7.58 5.23 8.04
N GLY A 57 -8.01 4.30 8.91
CA GLY A 57 -8.55 2.99 8.51
C GLY A 57 -7.47 2.02 8.01
N LEU A 58 -6.22 2.21 8.40
CA LEU A 58 -5.09 1.33 8.07
C LEU A 58 -4.84 0.25 9.12
N VAL A 59 -5.28 0.49 10.34
CA VAL A 59 -5.26 -0.47 11.43
C VAL A 59 -6.60 -0.46 12.18
N SER A 60 -6.94 -1.57 12.80
CA SER A 60 -8.07 -1.69 13.71
C SER A 60 -7.64 -2.18 15.08
N ARG A 61 -8.52 -2.06 16.07
CA ARG A 61 -8.29 -2.48 17.44
C ARG A 61 -9.45 -3.31 17.96
N GLU A 62 -9.33 -4.63 17.85
CA GLU A 62 -10.30 -5.56 18.45
C GLU A 62 -9.75 -6.17 19.75
N ARG A 63 -8.85 -7.18 19.63
CA ARG A 63 -8.12 -7.81 20.74
C ARG A 63 -6.63 -7.45 20.72
N GLY A 64 -6.31 -6.19 20.40
CA GLY A 64 -4.99 -5.65 20.13
C GLY A 64 -4.98 -4.91 18.80
N TRP A 65 -3.87 -4.33 18.43
CA TRP A 65 -3.70 -3.65 17.15
C TRP A 65 -3.48 -4.67 16.02
N ILE A 66 -4.16 -4.47 14.90
CA ILE A 66 -4.03 -5.32 13.72
C ILE A 66 -4.03 -4.44 12.45
N VAL A 67 -3.22 -4.78 11.48
CA VAL A 67 -3.28 -4.14 10.15
C VAL A 67 -4.62 -4.51 9.50
N GLU A 68 -5.34 -3.50 9.03
CA GLU A 68 -6.69 -3.68 8.48
C GLU A 68 -6.68 -4.67 7.32
N ALA A 69 -7.63 -5.60 7.35
CA ALA A 69 -7.88 -6.55 6.28
C ALA A 69 -9.22 -6.22 5.63
N THR A 70 -9.25 -6.17 4.30
CA THR A 70 -10.46 -5.82 3.57
C THR A 70 -11.28 -7.08 3.29
N ASP A 71 -12.56 -7.04 3.65
CA ASP A 71 -13.50 -8.11 3.32
C ASP A 71 -13.71 -8.16 1.78
N PRO A 72 -13.52 -9.33 1.15
CA PRO A 72 -13.79 -9.52 -0.27
C PRO A 72 -15.20 -9.13 -0.71
N ALA A 73 -16.20 -9.23 0.17
CA ALA A 73 -17.56 -8.79 -0.12
C ALA A 73 -17.66 -7.29 -0.46
N ASN A 74 -16.72 -6.49 0.02
CA ASN A 74 -16.66 -5.04 -0.23
C ASN A 74 -16.02 -4.66 -1.57
N PHE A 75 -15.55 -5.63 -2.38
CA PHE A 75 -14.82 -5.34 -3.63
C PHE A 75 -15.56 -4.37 -4.55
N ARG A 76 -16.86 -4.61 -4.78
CA ARG A 76 -17.68 -3.78 -5.66
C ARG A 76 -17.76 -2.34 -5.16
N SER A 77 -18.08 -2.16 -3.89
CA SER A 77 -18.20 -0.82 -3.28
C SER A 77 -16.88 -0.05 -3.30
N ILE A 78 -15.75 -0.73 -3.04
CA ILE A 78 -14.42 -0.13 -3.11
C ILE A 78 -14.09 0.29 -4.54
N PHE A 79 -14.44 -0.54 -5.52
CA PHE A 79 -14.18 -0.25 -6.93
C PHE A 79 -15.02 0.93 -7.44
N GLU A 80 -16.30 0.99 -7.07
CA GLU A 80 -17.18 2.12 -7.37
C GLU A 80 -16.69 3.42 -6.76
N ALA A 81 -16.25 3.40 -5.48
CA ALA A 81 -15.66 4.55 -4.81
C ALA A 81 -14.36 5.01 -5.51
N ARG A 82 -13.51 4.09 -5.95
CA ARG A 82 -12.29 4.42 -6.70
C ARG A 82 -12.61 5.09 -8.03
N ILE A 83 -13.57 4.56 -8.80
CA ILE A 83 -13.99 5.18 -10.07
C ILE A 83 -14.43 6.62 -9.85
N ALA A 84 -15.23 6.87 -8.82
CA ALA A 84 -15.73 8.21 -8.51
C ALA A 84 -14.59 9.17 -8.12
N ILE A 85 -13.68 8.73 -7.23
CA ILE A 85 -12.55 9.54 -6.74
C ILE A 85 -11.54 9.78 -7.87
N GLU A 86 -11.08 8.72 -8.54
CA GLU A 86 -10.04 8.79 -9.56
C GLU A 86 -10.53 9.51 -10.82
N GLY A 87 -11.79 9.27 -11.24
CA GLY A 87 -12.38 9.92 -12.41
C GLY A 87 -12.52 11.43 -12.23
N TYR A 88 -13.03 11.88 -11.09
CA TYR A 88 -13.15 13.31 -10.84
C TYR A 88 -11.79 13.97 -10.54
N ALA A 89 -10.88 13.26 -9.87
CA ALA A 89 -9.51 13.73 -9.68
C ALA A 89 -8.78 13.91 -11.02
N ALA A 90 -8.96 13.00 -11.98
CA ALA A 90 -8.38 13.11 -13.31
C ALA A 90 -8.89 14.33 -14.07
N ARG A 91 -10.19 14.64 -13.96
CA ARG A 91 -10.75 15.87 -14.52
C ARG A 91 -10.07 17.11 -13.95
N LEU A 92 -9.94 17.19 -12.61
CA LEU A 92 -9.26 18.31 -11.96
C LEU A 92 -7.77 18.37 -12.30
N ALA A 93 -7.13 17.20 -12.42
CA ALA A 93 -5.73 17.10 -12.82
C ALA A 93 -5.51 17.71 -14.22
N ALA A 94 -6.39 17.44 -15.18
CA ALA A 94 -6.29 18.01 -16.51
C ALA A 94 -6.31 19.56 -16.52
N GLU A 95 -6.98 20.18 -15.54
CA GLU A 95 -7.03 21.63 -15.38
C GLU A 95 -5.86 22.20 -14.59
N ARG A 96 -5.19 21.41 -13.74
CA ARG A 96 -4.29 21.88 -12.68
C ARG A 96 -2.87 21.38 -12.75
N ILE A 97 -2.63 20.35 -13.57
CA ILE A 97 -1.31 19.73 -13.69
C ILE A 97 -0.32 20.74 -14.27
N ASP A 98 0.87 20.80 -13.67
CA ASP A 98 1.97 21.58 -14.23
C ASP A 98 2.82 20.72 -15.18
N ARG A 99 3.73 21.37 -15.91
CA ARG A 99 4.58 20.70 -16.89
C ARG A 99 5.42 19.57 -16.29
N ALA A 100 5.89 19.73 -15.07
CA ALA A 100 6.69 18.71 -14.38
C ALA A 100 5.83 17.48 -13.99
N GLY A 101 4.60 17.72 -13.51
CA GLY A 101 3.62 16.67 -13.22
C GLY A 101 3.23 15.89 -14.47
N LEU A 102 2.96 16.60 -15.58
CA LEU A 102 2.62 15.98 -16.85
C LEU A 102 3.77 15.06 -17.33
N ALA A 103 5.01 15.54 -17.29
CA ALA A 103 6.17 14.72 -17.67
C ALA A 103 6.33 13.45 -16.80
N ARG A 104 6.00 13.52 -15.49
CA ARG A 104 6.00 12.31 -14.63
C ARG A 104 4.92 11.33 -15.03
N VAL A 105 3.72 11.80 -15.34
CA VAL A 105 2.60 10.96 -15.78
C VAL A 105 2.93 10.29 -17.11
N GLU A 106 3.43 11.04 -18.10
CA GLU A 106 3.84 10.53 -19.40
C GLU A 106 4.94 9.46 -19.27
N LYS A 107 5.93 9.69 -18.42
CA LYS A 107 6.97 8.71 -18.12
C LYS A 107 6.39 7.40 -17.59
N LEU A 108 5.46 7.47 -16.62
CA LEU A 108 4.83 6.28 -16.05
C LEU A 108 3.96 5.55 -17.08
N MET A 109 3.26 6.26 -17.97
CA MET A 109 2.53 5.67 -19.08
C MET A 109 3.47 4.89 -20.00
N HIS A 110 4.56 5.51 -20.42
CA HIS A 110 5.56 4.84 -21.27
C HIS A 110 6.20 3.62 -20.58
N GLU A 111 6.49 3.71 -19.28
CA GLU A 111 7.00 2.57 -18.51
C GLU A 111 6.01 1.39 -18.44
N MET A 112 4.70 1.62 -18.50
CA MET A 112 3.68 0.56 -18.54
C MET A 112 3.57 -0.14 -19.88
N GLU A 113 4.00 0.49 -20.99
CA GLU A 113 4.00 -0.11 -22.33
C GLU A 113 5.13 -1.13 -22.53
N ILE A 114 6.18 -1.05 -21.71
CA ILE A 114 7.33 -1.95 -21.78
C ILE A 114 6.98 -3.27 -21.08
N GLU A 115 7.27 -4.39 -21.73
CA GLU A 115 7.08 -5.72 -21.14
C GLU A 115 7.92 -5.89 -19.87
N ARG A 116 7.25 -6.22 -18.76
CA ARG A 116 7.85 -6.32 -17.43
C ARG A 116 7.14 -7.39 -16.59
N PRO A 117 7.78 -7.86 -15.51
CA PRO A 117 7.10 -8.71 -14.53
C PRO A 117 5.84 -8.03 -13.99
N ARG A 118 4.76 -8.80 -13.84
CA ARG A 118 3.43 -8.31 -13.42
C ARG A 118 3.47 -7.47 -12.13
N ALA A 119 4.32 -7.84 -11.18
CA ALA A 119 4.48 -7.09 -9.93
C ALA A 119 5.02 -5.67 -10.18
N GLU A 120 5.94 -5.52 -11.13
CA GLU A 120 6.50 -4.22 -11.51
C GLU A 120 5.48 -3.36 -12.25
N VAL A 121 4.76 -3.93 -13.22
CA VAL A 121 3.64 -3.24 -13.90
C VAL A 121 2.60 -2.77 -12.89
N SER A 122 2.25 -3.60 -11.91
CA SER A 122 1.30 -3.24 -10.86
C SER A 122 1.79 -2.08 -9.99
N ARG A 123 3.10 -2.03 -9.70
CA ARG A 123 3.72 -0.93 -8.96
C ARG A 123 3.67 0.37 -9.75
N ILE A 124 4.04 0.34 -11.03
CA ILE A 124 4.03 1.51 -11.92
C ILE A 124 2.59 2.02 -12.08
N ASN A 125 1.63 1.14 -12.35
CA ASN A 125 0.22 1.49 -12.45
C ASN A 125 -0.31 2.16 -11.18
N ARG A 126 0.06 1.64 -9.99
CA ARG A 126 -0.29 2.29 -8.74
C ARG A 126 0.27 3.71 -8.65
N GLN A 127 1.53 3.90 -9.02
CA GLN A 127 2.18 5.20 -8.99
C GLN A 127 1.55 6.17 -9.98
N PHE A 128 1.15 5.71 -11.16
CA PHE A 128 0.42 6.49 -12.16
C PHE A 128 -0.88 7.08 -11.57
N HIS A 129 -1.71 6.26 -10.92
CA HIS A 129 -2.93 6.74 -10.27
C HIS A 129 -2.65 7.75 -9.15
N VAL A 130 -1.60 7.52 -8.35
CA VAL A 130 -1.17 8.47 -7.30
C VAL A 130 -0.79 9.83 -7.90
N GLU A 131 -0.02 9.86 -8.98
CA GLU A 131 0.39 11.11 -9.64
C GLU A 131 -0.83 11.87 -10.21
N ILE A 132 -1.78 11.18 -10.85
CA ILE A 132 -3.02 11.79 -11.35
C ILE A 132 -3.82 12.41 -10.20
N VAL A 133 -4.02 11.66 -9.11
CA VAL A 133 -4.80 12.18 -7.97
C VAL A 133 -4.06 13.33 -7.27
N ALA A 134 -2.75 13.26 -7.14
CA ALA A 134 -1.94 14.36 -6.59
C ALA A 134 -2.05 15.63 -7.47
N ALA A 135 -2.05 15.48 -8.80
CA ALA A 135 -2.20 16.59 -9.74
C ALA A 135 -3.58 17.28 -9.62
N SER A 136 -4.59 16.62 -9.07
CA SER A 136 -5.88 17.27 -8.76
C SER A 136 -5.75 18.41 -7.74
N ARG A 137 -4.66 18.44 -6.95
CA ARG A 137 -4.40 19.41 -5.86
C ARG A 137 -5.55 19.47 -4.83
N ASN A 138 -6.30 18.38 -4.69
CA ASN A 138 -7.37 18.27 -3.70
C ASN A 138 -6.96 17.31 -2.59
N PRO A 139 -6.65 17.81 -1.36
CA PRO A 139 -6.16 16.97 -0.27
C PRO A 139 -7.18 15.91 0.18
N ILE A 140 -8.48 16.17 0.01
CA ILE A 140 -9.53 15.20 0.35
C ILE A 140 -9.51 14.02 -0.62
N PHE A 141 -9.31 14.27 -1.91
CA PHE A 141 -9.18 13.17 -2.89
C PHE A 141 -7.91 12.37 -2.69
N ILE A 142 -6.79 13.03 -2.37
CA ILE A 142 -5.53 12.34 -2.07
C ILE A 142 -5.73 11.35 -0.90
N GLY A 143 -6.26 11.81 0.23
CA GLY A 143 -6.50 10.94 1.40
C GLY A 143 -7.52 9.83 1.15
N SER A 144 -8.60 10.13 0.42
CA SER A 144 -9.63 9.13 0.07
C SER A 144 -9.11 8.09 -0.90
N HIS A 145 -8.30 8.50 -1.88
CA HIS A 145 -7.66 7.59 -2.84
C HIS A 145 -6.68 6.64 -2.14
N GLU A 146 -5.83 7.15 -1.24
CA GLU A 146 -4.89 6.32 -0.49
C GLU A 146 -5.60 5.20 0.29
N ARG A 147 -6.72 5.52 0.95
CA ARG A 147 -7.54 4.55 1.68
C ARG A 147 -8.17 3.51 0.75
N THR A 148 -8.85 3.94 -0.31
CA THR A 148 -9.51 3.02 -1.23
C THR A 148 -8.50 2.19 -2.03
N GLN A 149 -7.34 2.76 -2.34
CA GLN A 149 -6.24 2.06 -2.98
C GLN A 149 -5.68 0.97 -2.07
N PHE A 150 -5.45 1.26 -0.78
CA PHE A 150 -5.01 0.28 0.21
C PHE A 150 -6.00 -0.88 0.33
N GLN A 151 -7.31 -0.57 0.47
CA GLN A 151 -8.37 -1.59 0.53
C GLN A 151 -8.42 -2.45 -0.74
N TYR A 152 -8.31 -1.85 -1.91
CA TYR A 152 -8.29 -2.56 -3.18
C TYR A 152 -7.09 -3.51 -3.31
N TRP A 153 -5.88 -3.05 -2.92
CA TRP A 153 -4.69 -3.89 -2.96
C TRP A 153 -4.72 -5.01 -1.91
N ASN A 154 -5.30 -4.77 -0.73
CA ASN A 154 -5.54 -5.81 0.27
C ASN A 154 -6.33 -6.99 -0.31
N LEU A 155 -7.34 -6.72 -1.12
CA LEU A 155 -8.14 -7.75 -1.78
C LEU A 155 -7.34 -8.53 -2.84
N ARG A 156 -6.40 -7.88 -3.51
CA ARG A 156 -5.57 -8.51 -4.54
C ARG A 156 -4.34 -9.23 -3.99
N PHE A 157 -3.89 -8.86 -2.81
CA PHE A 157 -2.69 -9.40 -2.20
C PHE A 157 -2.71 -10.94 -2.07
N PRO A 158 -3.75 -11.60 -1.57
CA PRO A 158 -3.80 -13.07 -1.48
C PRO A 158 -3.68 -13.75 -2.85
N VAL A 159 -4.30 -13.17 -3.88
CA VAL A 159 -4.33 -13.75 -5.24
C VAL A 159 -2.95 -13.65 -5.93
N VAL A 160 -2.25 -12.54 -5.75
CA VAL A 160 -0.92 -12.31 -6.35
C VAL A 160 0.12 -13.18 -5.64
N PHE A 161 0.13 -13.20 -4.31
CA PHE A 161 1.09 -13.97 -3.52
C PHE A 161 0.86 -15.49 -3.59
N MET A 162 -0.39 -15.95 -3.60
CA MET A 162 -0.67 -17.39 -3.79
C MET A 162 -0.17 -17.88 -5.14
N LYS A 163 -0.26 -17.07 -6.21
CA LYS A 163 0.28 -17.46 -7.52
C LYS A 163 1.81 -17.46 -7.54
N GLU A 164 2.45 -16.48 -6.91
CA GLU A 164 3.92 -16.43 -6.81
C GLU A 164 4.48 -17.54 -5.92
N GLN A 165 3.84 -17.81 -4.77
CA GLN A 165 4.21 -18.93 -3.90
C GLN A 165 3.96 -20.29 -4.56
N LEU A 166 2.89 -20.42 -5.32
CA LEU A 166 2.62 -21.64 -6.08
C LEU A 166 3.67 -21.85 -7.18
N ALA A 167 4.01 -20.79 -7.93
CA ALA A 167 5.05 -20.84 -8.95
C ALA A 167 6.43 -21.17 -8.35
N ALA A 168 6.80 -20.55 -7.23
CA ALA A 168 8.04 -20.85 -6.50
C ALA A 168 8.06 -22.27 -5.92
N SER A 169 6.92 -22.78 -5.43
CA SER A 169 6.77 -24.15 -4.94
C SER A 169 6.90 -25.19 -6.05
N ILE A 170 6.34 -24.90 -7.23
CA ILE A 170 6.48 -25.76 -8.42
C ILE A 170 7.93 -25.78 -8.90
N ALA A 171 8.59 -24.62 -8.98
CA ALA A 171 9.99 -24.51 -9.39
C ALA A 171 10.93 -25.27 -8.41
N SER A 172 10.67 -25.19 -7.10
CA SER A 172 11.47 -25.88 -6.08
C SER A 172 11.28 -27.41 -6.07
N ARG A 173 10.11 -27.92 -6.51
CA ARG A 173 9.87 -29.36 -6.67
C ARG A 173 10.57 -29.91 -7.91
N GLY A 174 10.59 -29.20 -9.03
CA GLY A 174 11.28 -29.61 -10.24
C GLY A 174 12.79 -29.77 -10.06
N HIS A 175 13.41 -29.05 -9.11
CA HIS A 175 14.83 -29.21 -8.78
C HIS A 175 15.15 -30.44 -7.88
N ARG A 176 14.16 -30.99 -7.18
CA ARG A 176 14.37 -32.16 -6.32
C ARG A 176 14.19 -33.54 -7.02
N GLU A 177 13.49 -33.54 -8.14
CA GLU A 177 13.29 -34.79 -8.91
C GLU A 177 14.43 -35.10 -9.90
N GLY A 178 15.38 -34.18 -10.10
CA GLY A 178 16.53 -34.34 -10.99
C GLY A 178 17.83 -34.80 -10.32
N ALA A 179 17.85 -35.09 -9.03
CA ALA A 179 19.06 -35.59 -8.38
C ALA A 179 19.20 -37.11 -8.58
N PRO A 180 20.30 -37.63 -9.20
CA PRO A 180 20.53 -39.05 -9.34
C PRO A 180 20.69 -39.70 -7.96
N ARG A 181 20.00 -40.79 -7.73
CA ARG A 181 20.17 -41.60 -6.50
C ARG A 181 21.60 -42.16 -6.50
N PRO A 182 22.35 -42.05 -5.41
CA PRO A 182 23.64 -42.72 -5.29
C PRO A 182 23.42 -44.22 -5.29
N GLY A 183 24.16 -44.91 -6.16
CA GLY A 183 24.23 -46.37 -6.26
C GLY A 183 24.96 -47.01 -5.09
#